data_9feb971d6a3abc7707de4891afbf4ce6
#
_entry.id   9feb971d6a3abc7707de4891afbf4ce6
#
_cell.length_a   1.000
_cell.length_b   1.000
_cell.length_c   1.000
_cell.angle_alpha   90.00
_cell.angle_beta   90.00
_cell.angle_gamma   90.00
#
_symmetry.space_group_name_H-M   'P 1'
#
loop_
_entity.id
_entity.type
_entity.pdbx_description
1 polymer ?
#
loop_
_entity_poly.entity_id
_entity_poly.type
_entity_poly.pdbx_seq_one_letter_code
_entity_poly.pdbx_strand_id
1 'polypeptide(L)'
;MAELIARSRRYNITPAVSIRPFDALAESIAYQQLSGKAAATIFGRVRALYPKRKWLDPEQLLATPDETLRAAGLSRAKTAALKDLAAKTIDGTVPAGRALIRMSDDEIITRLTAVRGIGRWTVEMLLLFDLGRPDVWPVDDYGVQKGFAKTFGRRKLPTPKQLMKFGEKWRPYRSVAAWYFWRALDTAEKL
;
A
#
# COMPACT_ATOMS: atom_id res chain seq x y z
N MET A 1 7.74 -22.01 -9.79
CA MET A 1 8.19 -20.61 -9.94
C MET A 1 8.76 -20.32 -11.34
N ALA A 2 9.75 -21.07 -11.82
CA ALA A 2 10.32 -20.84 -13.16
C ALA A 2 9.27 -20.84 -14.28
N GLU A 3 8.36 -21.80 -14.29
CA GLU A 3 7.23 -21.87 -15.23
C GLU A 3 6.29 -20.65 -15.11
N LEU A 4 6.00 -20.20 -13.87
CA LEU A 4 5.21 -19.00 -13.64
C LEU A 4 5.90 -17.76 -14.24
N ILE A 5 7.20 -17.63 -14.01
CA ILE A 5 8.00 -16.52 -14.57
C ILE A 5 7.98 -16.55 -16.10
N ALA A 6 8.17 -17.71 -16.70
CA ALA A 6 8.23 -17.87 -18.16
C ALA A 6 6.91 -17.46 -18.87
N ARG A 7 5.75 -17.73 -18.24
CA ARG A 7 4.43 -17.39 -18.80
C ARG A 7 3.85 -16.05 -18.35
N SER A 8 4.49 -15.38 -17.40
CA SER A 8 4.04 -14.08 -16.89
C SER A 8 4.75 -12.94 -17.62
N ARG A 9 4.17 -11.73 -17.52
CA ARG A 9 4.90 -10.51 -17.90
C ARG A 9 6.16 -10.39 -17.04
N ARG A 10 7.17 -9.69 -17.55
CA ARG A 10 8.37 -9.39 -16.78
C ARG A 10 8.02 -8.45 -15.61
N TYR A 11 8.74 -8.63 -14.51
CA TYR A 11 8.66 -7.71 -13.37
C TYR A 11 8.93 -6.27 -13.84
N ASN A 12 8.05 -5.35 -13.50
CA ASN A 12 8.08 -3.99 -14.01
C ASN A 12 7.70 -2.92 -12.96
N ILE A 13 7.82 -3.23 -11.67
CA ILE A 13 7.64 -2.19 -10.66
C ILE A 13 8.78 -1.19 -10.78
N THR A 14 8.41 0.06 -11.07
CA THR A 14 9.33 1.18 -11.13
C THR A 14 9.03 2.10 -9.94
N PRO A 15 10.02 2.40 -9.10
CA PRO A 15 9.83 3.32 -7.98
C PRO A 15 9.27 4.68 -8.45
N ALA A 16 8.45 5.29 -7.62
CA ALA A 16 7.94 6.62 -7.89
C ALA A 16 9.08 7.65 -7.94
N VAL A 17 9.08 8.49 -8.98
CA VAL A 17 10.10 9.55 -9.17
C VAL A 17 10.09 10.55 -7.99
N SER A 18 8.92 10.77 -7.40
CA SER A 18 8.76 11.65 -6.24
C SER A 18 7.79 10.99 -5.26
N ILE A 19 8.33 10.55 -4.12
CA ILE A 19 7.54 9.93 -3.07
C ILE A 19 6.91 11.01 -2.23
N ARG A 20 5.60 10.97 -2.13
CA ARG A 20 4.78 11.86 -1.30
C ARG A 20 3.97 11.00 -0.30
N PRO A 21 4.56 10.65 0.83
CA PRO A 21 3.97 9.68 1.76
C PRO A 21 2.57 10.09 2.23
N PHE A 22 2.38 11.39 2.49
CA PHE A 22 1.09 11.92 2.90
C PHE A 22 -0.01 11.65 1.86
N ASP A 23 0.25 11.98 0.58
CA ASP A 23 -0.72 11.77 -0.50
C ASP A 23 -0.99 10.27 -0.72
N ALA A 24 0.05 9.45 -0.77
CA ALA A 24 -0.07 8.00 -0.97
C ALA A 24 -0.87 7.31 0.16
N LEU A 25 -0.57 7.68 1.41
CA LEU A 25 -1.28 7.13 2.57
C LEU A 25 -2.71 7.66 2.68
N ALA A 26 -2.95 8.93 2.33
CA ALA A 26 -4.29 9.51 2.28
C ALA A 26 -5.16 8.80 1.22
N GLU A 27 -4.60 8.53 0.05
CA GLU A 27 -5.27 7.73 -0.97
C GLU A 27 -5.54 6.31 -0.47
N SER A 28 -4.55 5.63 0.11
CA SER A 28 -4.72 4.30 0.68
C SER A 28 -5.85 4.24 1.70
N ILE A 29 -5.94 5.21 2.64
CA ILE A 29 -7.04 5.30 3.62
C ILE A 29 -8.40 5.44 2.90
N ALA A 30 -8.47 6.31 1.88
CA ALA A 30 -9.71 6.52 1.15
C ALA A 30 -10.17 5.26 0.41
N TYR A 31 -9.24 4.46 -0.09
CA TYR A 31 -9.52 3.26 -0.87
C TYR A 31 -9.85 2.01 -0.04
N GLN A 32 -9.56 1.97 1.26
CA GLN A 32 -9.85 0.81 2.11
C GLN A 32 -11.33 0.39 2.02
N GLN A 33 -11.57 -0.92 1.85
CA GLN A 33 -12.90 -1.55 1.87
C GLN A 33 -13.90 -0.98 0.83
N LEU A 34 -13.41 -0.42 -0.27
CA LEU A 34 -14.24 0.10 -1.36
C LEU A 34 -13.81 -0.49 -2.70
N SER A 35 -14.72 -0.50 -3.68
CA SER A 35 -14.32 -0.73 -5.07
C SER A 35 -13.48 0.45 -5.57
N GLY A 36 -12.55 0.19 -6.50
CA GLY A 36 -11.68 1.23 -7.05
C GLY A 36 -12.45 2.43 -7.60
N LYS A 37 -13.60 2.22 -8.27
CA LYS A 37 -14.44 3.30 -8.82
C LYS A 37 -15.04 4.18 -7.72
N ALA A 38 -15.61 3.56 -6.67
CA ALA A 38 -16.19 4.31 -5.55
C ALA A 38 -15.11 5.09 -4.78
N ALA A 39 -13.96 4.45 -4.52
CA ALA A 39 -12.84 5.07 -3.84
C ALA A 39 -12.28 6.27 -4.63
N ALA A 40 -12.07 6.12 -5.94
CA ALA A 40 -11.61 7.20 -6.81
C ALA A 40 -12.58 8.39 -6.81
N THR A 41 -13.89 8.14 -6.83
CA THR A 41 -14.91 9.19 -6.75
C THR A 41 -14.82 9.95 -5.43
N ILE A 42 -14.74 9.25 -4.30
CA ILE A 42 -14.67 9.87 -2.97
C ILE A 42 -13.37 10.65 -2.82
N PHE A 43 -12.23 10.03 -3.16
CA PHE A 43 -10.94 10.70 -3.07
C PHE A 43 -10.83 11.90 -4.00
N GLY A 44 -11.42 11.83 -5.20
CA GLY A 44 -11.54 12.96 -6.12
C GLY A 44 -12.31 14.13 -5.50
N ARG A 45 -13.42 13.86 -4.78
CA ARG A 45 -14.17 14.89 -4.06
C ARG A 45 -13.36 15.50 -2.91
N VAL A 46 -12.63 14.70 -2.16
CA VAL A 46 -11.72 15.22 -1.12
C VAL A 46 -10.67 16.15 -1.73
N ARG A 47 -10.06 15.76 -2.84
CA ARG A 47 -9.08 16.61 -3.54
C ARG A 47 -9.71 17.91 -4.09
N ALA A 48 -10.94 17.86 -4.53
CA ALA A 48 -11.69 19.03 -5.03
C ALA A 48 -11.96 20.10 -3.97
N LEU A 49 -11.85 19.76 -2.66
CA LEU A 49 -11.89 20.74 -1.58
C LEU A 49 -10.67 21.70 -1.61
N TYR A 50 -9.58 21.31 -2.30
CA TYR A 50 -8.32 22.04 -2.35
C TYR A 50 -7.89 22.38 -3.79
N PRO A 51 -8.70 23.10 -4.57
CA PRO A 51 -8.55 23.24 -6.02
C PRO A 51 -7.27 23.98 -6.44
N LYS A 52 -6.70 24.80 -5.57
CA LYS A 52 -5.46 25.56 -5.84
C LYS A 52 -4.17 24.74 -5.59
N ARG A 53 -4.28 23.49 -5.13
CA ARG A 53 -3.15 22.64 -4.78
C ARG A 53 -3.10 21.40 -5.68
N LYS A 54 -1.94 21.15 -6.25
CA LYS A 54 -1.69 19.91 -6.98
C LYS A 54 -1.71 18.69 -6.05
N TRP A 55 -1.32 18.87 -4.78
CA TRP A 55 -1.17 17.85 -3.76
C TRP A 55 -1.94 18.24 -2.51
N LEU A 56 -2.33 17.26 -1.71
CA LEU A 56 -2.94 17.51 -0.42
C LEU A 56 -1.93 18.18 0.51
N ASP A 57 -2.43 19.11 1.31
CA ASP A 57 -1.66 19.83 2.32
C ASP A 57 -2.10 19.36 3.71
N PRO A 58 -1.20 18.81 4.54
CA PRO A 58 -1.56 18.29 5.85
C PRO A 58 -2.21 19.33 6.77
N GLU A 59 -1.71 20.58 6.77
CA GLU A 59 -2.25 21.63 7.62
C GLU A 59 -3.66 22.01 7.21
N GLN A 60 -3.90 22.18 5.90
CA GLN A 60 -5.23 22.49 5.38
C GLN A 60 -6.21 21.32 5.63
N LEU A 61 -5.79 20.08 5.44
CA LEU A 61 -6.63 18.92 5.71
C LEU A 61 -6.96 18.82 7.20
N LEU A 62 -6.00 19.06 8.08
CA LEU A 62 -6.21 19.06 9.53
C LEU A 62 -7.19 20.15 9.95
N ALA A 63 -7.12 21.34 9.35
CA ALA A 63 -8.02 22.46 9.62
C ALA A 63 -9.43 22.29 9.04
N THR A 64 -9.62 21.41 8.04
CA THR A 64 -10.93 21.21 7.40
C THR A 64 -11.92 20.58 8.38
N PRO A 65 -13.16 21.09 8.55
CA PRO A 65 -14.16 20.49 9.42
C PRO A 65 -14.48 19.04 9.03
N ASP A 66 -14.74 18.20 10.04
CA ASP A 66 -15.05 16.78 9.82
C ASP A 66 -16.29 16.57 8.95
N GLU A 67 -17.29 17.44 9.10
CA GLU A 67 -18.54 17.45 8.31
C GLU A 67 -18.25 17.66 6.83
N THR A 68 -17.29 18.54 6.50
CA THR A 68 -16.87 18.79 5.11
C THR A 68 -16.21 17.58 4.49
N LEU A 69 -15.31 16.92 5.22
CA LEU A 69 -14.66 15.68 4.77
C LEU A 69 -15.67 14.54 4.62
N ARG A 70 -16.64 14.45 5.52
CA ARG A 70 -17.71 13.46 5.45
C ARG A 70 -18.69 13.73 4.31
N ALA A 71 -18.99 14.99 4.02
CA ALA A 71 -19.82 15.38 2.86
C ALA A 71 -19.15 14.99 1.52
N ALA A 72 -17.82 14.95 1.48
CA ALA A 72 -17.08 14.40 0.32
C ALA A 72 -17.22 12.87 0.16
N GLY A 73 -17.78 12.17 1.16
CA GLY A 73 -18.08 10.74 1.12
C GLY A 73 -17.20 9.88 2.06
N LEU A 74 -16.40 10.49 2.91
CA LEU A 74 -15.58 9.74 3.88
C LEU A 74 -16.43 9.26 5.07
N SER A 75 -16.18 8.02 5.52
CA SER A 75 -16.73 7.54 6.80
C SER A 75 -16.08 8.25 7.99
N ARG A 76 -16.71 8.21 9.16
CA ARG A 76 -16.13 8.74 10.40
C ARG A 76 -14.72 8.19 10.66
N ALA A 77 -14.54 6.89 10.48
CA ALA A 77 -13.25 6.23 10.71
C ALA A 77 -12.17 6.74 9.74
N LYS A 78 -12.50 6.90 8.45
CA LYS A 78 -11.57 7.43 7.44
C LYS A 78 -11.26 8.90 7.66
N THR A 79 -12.24 9.72 8.06
CA THR A 79 -12.02 11.11 8.43
C THR A 79 -11.03 11.22 9.60
N ALA A 80 -11.25 10.45 10.66
CA ALA A 80 -10.33 10.42 11.80
C ALA A 80 -8.93 9.91 11.42
N ALA A 81 -8.83 8.91 10.54
CA ALA A 81 -7.55 8.40 10.04
C ALA A 81 -6.79 9.44 9.21
N LEU A 82 -7.48 10.16 8.32
CA LEU A 82 -6.87 11.25 7.53
C LEU A 82 -6.39 12.41 8.40
N LYS A 83 -7.15 12.78 9.43
CA LYS A 83 -6.75 13.81 10.39
C LYS A 83 -5.53 13.39 11.21
N ASP A 84 -5.50 12.15 11.68
CA ASP A 84 -4.35 11.59 12.39
C ASP A 84 -3.10 11.53 11.50
N LEU A 85 -3.27 11.12 10.22
CA LEU A 85 -2.21 11.15 9.22
C LEU A 85 -1.67 12.56 9.02
N ALA A 86 -2.55 13.56 8.93
CA ALA A 86 -2.15 14.96 8.77
C ALA A 86 -1.36 15.46 9.98
N ALA A 87 -1.87 15.24 11.21
CA ALA A 87 -1.18 15.60 12.45
C ALA A 87 0.20 14.95 12.54
N LYS A 88 0.30 13.64 12.24
CA LYS A 88 1.56 12.88 12.27
C LYS A 88 2.53 13.24 11.13
N THR A 89 2.04 13.86 10.08
CA THR A 89 2.91 14.42 9.02
C THR A 89 3.50 15.75 9.47
N ILE A 90 2.70 16.58 10.16
CA ILE A 90 3.15 17.88 10.69
C ILE A 90 4.18 17.70 11.81
N ASP A 91 3.96 16.76 12.73
CA ASP A 91 4.89 16.48 13.85
C ASP A 91 6.15 15.68 13.42
N GLY A 92 6.22 15.22 12.16
CA GLY A 92 7.35 14.47 11.61
C GLY A 92 7.36 12.98 11.92
N THR A 93 6.32 12.42 12.56
CA THR A 93 6.15 10.96 12.73
C THR A 93 6.07 10.27 11.37
N VAL A 94 5.28 10.85 10.43
CA VAL A 94 5.30 10.47 9.01
C VAL A 94 6.39 11.29 8.32
N PRO A 95 7.49 10.64 7.88
CA PRO A 95 8.64 11.34 7.33
C PRO A 95 8.36 11.89 5.93
N ALA A 96 9.10 12.94 5.55
CA ALA A 96 9.12 13.39 4.15
C ALA A 96 9.71 12.30 3.22
N GLY A 97 9.28 12.29 1.95
CA GLY A 97 9.68 11.24 1.01
C GLY A 97 11.18 11.02 0.86
N ARG A 98 11.99 12.09 0.89
CA ARG A 98 13.46 11.98 0.87
C ARG A 98 14.03 11.26 2.10
N ALA A 99 13.41 11.41 3.26
CA ALA A 99 13.85 10.74 4.48
C ALA A 99 13.51 9.24 4.41
N LEU A 100 12.32 8.86 3.89
CA LEU A 100 11.93 7.46 3.71
C LEU A 100 12.92 6.65 2.88
N ILE A 101 13.51 7.24 1.85
CA ILE A 101 14.49 6.55 0.98
C ILE A 101 15.69 6.05 1.79
N ARG A 102 16.08 6.78 2.85
CA ARG A 102 17.28 6.50 3.68
C ARG A 102 16.98 5.61 4.88
N MET A 103 15.70 5.40 5.21
CA MET A 103 15.29 4.57 6.34
C MET A 103 15.29 3.09 5.98
N SER A 104 15.46 2.23 6.98
CA SER A 104 15.20 0.80 6.86
C SER A 104 13.69 0.53 6.74
N ASP A 105 13.33 -0.61 6.16
CA ASP A 105 11.93 -1.01 6.02
C ASP A 105 11.24 -1.15 7.39
N ASP A 106 11.93 -1.66 8.41
CA ASP A 106 11.39 -1.79 9.76
C ASP A 106 11.13 -0.43 10.43
N GLU A 107 12.01 0.56 10.23
CA GLU A 107 11.79 1.92 10.71
C GLU A 107 10.57 2.56 10.04
N ILE A 108 10.43 2.38 8.73
CA ILE A 108 9.27 2.87 7.98
C ILE A 108 7.99 2.23 8.49
N ILE A 109 7.99 0.90 8.65
CA ILE A 109 6.83 0.15 9.17
C ILE A 109 6.45 0.68 10.56
N THR A 110 7.41 0.82 11.46
CA THR A 110 7.18 1.29 12.83
C THR A 110 6.54 2.69 12.84
N ARG A 111 7.09 3.62 12.06
CA ARG A 111 6.59 5.00 12.01
C ARG A 111 5.21 5.10 11.37
N LEU A 112 5.01 4.46 10.24
CA LEU A 112 3.77 4.60 9.48
C LEU A 112 2.60 3.83 10.09
N THR A 113 2.85 2.70 10.76
CA THR A 113 1.81 1.97 11.49
C THR A 113 1.36 2.68 12.77
N ALA A 114 2.06 3.72 13.23
CA ALA A 114 1.58 4.60 14.28
C ALA A 114 0.37 5.44 13.85
N VAL A 115 0.16 5.60 12.52
CA VAL A 115 -0.99 6.33 11.98
C VAL A 115 -2.24 5.48 12.08
N ARG A 116 -3.32 6.09 12.60
CA ARG A 116 -4.62 5.43 12.74
C ARG A 116 -5.10 4.88 11.39
N GLY A 117 -5.46 3.61 11.37
CA GLY A 117 -5.98 2.94 10.17
C GLY A 117 -4.92 2.53 9.14
N ILE A 118 -3.64 2.78 9.40
CA ILE A 118 -2.53 2.27 8.60
C ILE A 118 -1.97 1.02 9.26
N GLY A 119 -2.22 -0.13 8.63
CA GLY A 119 -1.66 -1.41 9.04
C GLY A 119 -0.34 -1.73 8.31
N ARG A 120 0.37 -2.75 8.79
CA ARG A 120 1.60 -3.25 8.19
C ARG A 120 1.45 -3.51 6.68
N TRP A 121 0.37 -4.16 6.27
CA TRP A 121 0.11 -4.44 4.85
C TRP A 121 0.09 -3.17 3.99
N THR A 122 -0.54 -2.08 4.45
CA THR A 122 -0.56 -0.80 3.71
C THR A 122 0.84 -0.23 3.55
N VAL A 123 1.68 -0.35 4.59
CA VAL A 123 3.07 0.11 4.53
C VAL A 123 3.90 -0.78 3.60
N GLU A 124 3.70 -2.09 3.61
CA GLU A 124 4.34 -3.02 2.68
C GLU A 124 4.00 -2.70 1.22
N MET A 125 2.76 -2.28 0.93
CA MET A 125 2.38 -1.83 -0.42
C MET A 125 3.13 -0.55 -0.82
N LEU A 126 3.26 0.43 0.08
CA LEU A 126 4.06 1.62 -0.16
C LEU A 126 5.55 1.29 -0.38
N LEU A 127 6.12 0.42 0.44
CA LEU A 127 7.51 -0.04 0.28
C LEU A 127 7.73 -0.69 -1.09
N LEU A 128 6.78 -1.50 -1.54
CA LEU A 128 6.89 -2.30 -2.75
C LEU A 128 6.64 -1.46 -4.00
N PHE A 129 5.54 -0.70 -4.03
CA PHE A 129 5.09 0.00 -5.24
C PHE A 129 5.63 1.42 -5.37
N ASP A 130 5.75 2.17 -4.27
CA ASP A 130 6.22 3.56 -4.31
C ASP A 130 7.74 3.66 -4.11
N LEU A 131 8.29 2.90 -3.15
CA LEU A 131 9.73 2.90 -2.86
C LEU A 131 10.53 1.90 -3.71
N GLY A 132 9.87 0.90 -4.31
CA GLY A 132 10.52 -0.14 -5.10
C GLY A 132 11.49 -0.99 -4.29
N ARG A 133 11.23 -1.18 -3.00
CA ARG A 133 12.07 -2.01 -2.14
C ARG A 133 12.12 -3.45 -2.64
N PRO A 134 13.30 -4.04 -2.82
CA PRO A 134 13.43 -5.35 -3.49
C PRO A 134 13.03 -6.53 -2.61
N ASP A 135 13.04 -6.38 -1.28
CA ASP A 135 12.93 -7.51 -0.34
C ASP A 135 11.73 -7.42 0.61
N VAL A 136 10.63 -6.84 0.15
CA VAL A 136 9.34 -6.81 0.88
C VAL A 136 8.62 -8.14 0.69
N TRP A 137 8.14 -8.72 1.81
CA TRP A 137 7.46 -10.02 1.78
C TRP A 137 6.13 -9.97 2.53
N PRO A 138 5.02 -9.57 1.87
CA PRO A 138 3.72 -9.38 2.50
C PRO A 138 3.01 -10.72 2.76
N VAL A 139 3.39 -11.37 3.86
CA VAL A 139 2.89 -12.72 4.22
C VAL A 139 1.40 -12.76 4.57
N ASP A 140 0.83 -11.62 4.97
CA ASP A 140 -0.58 -11.47 5.30
C ASP A 140 -1.43 -11.09 4.08
N ASP A 141 -0.79 -10.83 2.92
CA ASP A 141 -1.51 -10.53 1.69
C ASP A 141 -2.21 -11.75 1.12
N TYR A 142 -3.55 -11.66 1.00
CA TYR A 142 -4.37 -12.76 0.50
C TYR A 142 -4.01 -13.15 -0.94
N GLY A 143 -3.69 -12.18 -1.79
CA GLY A 143 -3.28 -12.41 -3.18
C GLY A 143 -1.98 -13.19 -3.25
N VAL A 144 -0.98 -12.82 -2.43
CA VAL A 144 0.30 -13.55 -2.32
C VAL A 144 0.07 -14.98 -1.81
N GLN A 145 -0.74 -15.16 -0.75
CA GLN A 145 -1.07 -16.48 -0.22
C GLN A 145 -1.76 -17.36 -1.27
N LYS A 146 -2.76 -16.82 -1.96
CA LYS A 146 -3.53 -17.51 -2.99
C LYS A 146 -2.67 -17.83 -4.22
N GLY A 147 -1.88 -16.87 -4.68
CA GLY A 147 -0.95 -17.05 -5.79
C GLY A 147 0.12 -18.10 -5.49
N PHE A 148 0.66 -18.10 -4.27
CA PHE A 148 1.57 -19.13 -3.79
C PHE A 148 0.90 -20.52 -3.83
N ALA A 149 -0.30 -20.65 -3.23
CA ALA A 149 -1.02 -21.92 -3.20
C ALA A 149 -1.27 -22.46 -4.63
N LYS A 150 -1.73 -21.59 -5.54
CA LYS A 150 -1.94 -21.93 -6.95
C LYS A 150 -0.65 -22.37 -7.64
N THR A 151 0.45 -21.63 -7.47
CA THR A 151 1.75 -21.91 -8.11
C THR A 151 2.34 -23.24 -7.68
N PHE A 152 2.12 -23.64 -6.43
CA PHE A 152 2.68 -24.88 -5.87
C PHE A 152 1.65 -26.01 -5.69
N GLY A 153 0.48 -25.92 -6.34
CA GLY A 153 -0.56 -26.95 -6.31
C GLY A 153 -1.11 -27.27 -4.92
N ARG A 154 -1.12 -26.28 -4.01
CA ARG A 154 -1.57 -26.48 -2.64
C ARG A 154 -3.09 -26.30 -2.54
N ARG A 155 -3.77 -27.25 -1.87
CA ARG A 155 -5.21 -27.17 -1.64
C ARG A 155 -5.61 -26.14 -0.57
N LYS A 156 -4.70 -25.87 0.39
CA LYS A 156 -4.91 -24.91 1.50
C LYS A 156 -3.97 -23.74 1.35
N LEU A 157 -4.44 -22.55 1.75
CA LEU A 157 -3.60 -21.37 1.83
C LEU A 157 -2.46 -21.59 2.86
N PRO A 158 -1.25 -21.12 2.57
CA PRO A 158 -0.17 -21.15 3.54
C PRO A 158 -0.47 -20.18 4.69
N THR A 159 -0.05 -20.53 5.89
CA THR A 159 -0.04 -19.56 7.00
C THR A 159 1.07 -18.52 6.79
N PRO A 160 0.97 -17.32 7.40
CA PRO A 160 2.04 -16.32 7.36
C PRO A 160 3.41 -16.89 7.78
N LYS A 161 3.44 -17.72 8.82
CA LYS A 161 4.66 -18.39 9.29
C LYS A 161 5.25 -19.32 8.24
N GLN A 162 4.43 -20.06 7.53
CA GLN A 162 4.89 -20.93 6.43
C GLN A 162 5.43 -20.13 5.26
N LEU A 163 4.73 -19.03 4.88
CA LEU A 163 5.21 -18.13 3.83
C LEU A 163 6.54 -17.47 4.21
N MET A 164 6.68 -17.00 5.47
CA MET A 164 7.92 -16.42 5.96
C MET A 164 9.09 -17.38 5.73
N LYS A 165 8.96 -18.62 6.25
CA LYS A 165 10.00 -19.65 6.09
C LYS A 165 10.28 -19.96 4.60
N PHE A 166 9.25 -20.04 3.79
CA PHE A 166 9.40 -20.38 2.37
C PHE A 166 10.04 -19.22 1.58
N GLY A 167 9.80 -17.98 1.99
CA GLY A 167 10.30 -16.77 1.34
C GLY A 167 11.81 -16.56 1.49
N GLU A 168 12.46 -17.17 2.49
CA GLU A 168 13.88 -16.96 2.75
C GLU A 168 14.78 -17.26 1.54
N LYS A 169 14.42 -18.26 0.75
CA LYS A 169 15.17 -18.63 -0.47
C LYS A 169 15.10 -17.60 -1.61
N TRP A 170 14.21 -16.59 -1.50
CA TRP A 170 14.09 -15.53 -2.50
C TRP A 170 14.72 -14.21 -2.07
N ARG A 171 15.33 -14.17 -0.88
CA ARG A 171 16.15 -13.02 -0.50
C ARG A 171 17.30 -12.80 -1.49
N PRO A 172 17.63 -11.54 -1.79
CA PRO A 172 17.01 -10.29 -1.34
C PRO A 172 15.93 -9.77 -2.33
N TYR A 173 15.22 -10.65 -3.04
CA TYR A 173 14.28 -10.30 -4.10
C TYR A 173 12.85 -10.78 -3.82
N ARG A 174 12.41 -10.78 -2.56
CA ARG A 174 11.08 -11.26 -2.16
C ARG A 174 9.94 -10.44 -2.75
N SER A 175 10.15 -9.14 -3.03
CA SER A 175 9.18 -8.30 -3.75
C SER A 175 8.88 -8.83 -5.15
N VAL A 176 9.91 -9.32 -5.84
CA VAL A 176 9.74 -9.94 -7.17
C VAL A 176 8.91 -11.21 -7.06
N ALA A 177 9.17 -12.04 -6.04
CA ALA A 177 8.39 -13.26 -5.80
C ALA A 177 6.91 -12.94 -5.50
N ALA A 178 6.65 -11.96 -4.64
CA ALA A 178 5.29 -11.49 -4.33
C ALA A 178 4.56 -11.01 -5.59
N TRP A 179 5.23 -10.23 -6.43
CA TRP A 179 4.67 -9.73 -7.68
C TRP A 179 4.27 -10.88 -8.63
N TYR A 180 5.09 -11.91 -8.77
CA TYR A 180 4.74 -13.08 -9.59
C TYR A 180 3.58 -13.89 -9.00
N PHE A 181 3.43 -13.96 -7.67
CA PHE A 181 2.26 -14.62 -7.09
C PHE A 181 0.96 -13.88 -7.38
N TRP A 182 0.95 -12.57 -7.40
CA TRP A 182 -0.22 -11.84 -7.90
C TRP A 182 -0.48 -12.15 -9.38
N ARG A 183 0.55 -12.21 -10.22
CA ARG A 183 0.40 -12.59 -11.65
C ARG A 183 -0.12 -14.01 -11.86
N ALA A 184 0.16 -14.93 -10.95
CA ALA A 184 -0.41 -16.28 -11.00
C ALA A 184 -1.95 -16.27 -10.94
N LEU A 185 -2.57 -15.23 -10.40
CA LEU A 185 -4.01 -15.07 -10.33
C LEU A 185 -4.60 -14.48 -11.62
N ASP A 186 -3.89 -13.57 -12.28
CA ASP A 186 -4.35 -12.93 -13.53
C ASP A 186 -4.43 -13.91 -14.71
N THR A 187 -3.61 -14.93 -14.72
CA THR A 187 -3.59 -15.95 -15.80
C THR A 187 -4.79 -16.91 -15.77
N ALA A 188 -5.70 -16.76 -14.82
CA ALA A 188 -6.93 -17.57 -14.74
C ALA A 188 -8.12 -17.03 -15.55
N GLU A 189 -8.05 -15.79 -16.03
CA GLU A 189 -9.15 -15.15 -16.78
C GLU A 189 -8.99 -15.24 -18.32
N LYS A 190 -8.00 -15.99 -18.81
CA LYS A 190 -7.72 -16.14 -20.25
C LYS A 190 -7.62 -17.60 -20.71
N LEU A 191 -8.45 -18.48 -20.13
CA LEU A 191 -8.69 -19.84 -20.67
C LEU A 191 -10.18 -20.02 -20.92
#